data_98bd0390980972113d7ce15fbfb4d57b
#
_entry.id   98bd0390980972113d7ce15fbfb4d57b
#
_cell.length_a   1.000
_cell.length_b   1.000
_cell.length_c   1.000
_cell.angle_alpha   90.00
_cell.angle_beta   90.00
_cell.angle_gamma   90.00
#
_symmetry.space_group_name_H-M   'P 1'
#
loop_
_entity.id
_entity.type
_entity.pdbx_description
1 polymer ?
#
loop_
_entity_poly.entity_id
_entity_poly.type
_entity_poly.pdbx_seq_one_letter_code
_entity_poly.pdbx_strand_id
1 'polypeptide(L)'
;MTFKILFYILFMALNTANQANSESQKALPPCRDSPNCVSSQAQDAKHYIEPYKINGSPEEAWNELKKVLNSQSRIVITHETADTLHAEATSLVFQFVDDINVILDKDTNTIHVRSASRTGHSDFGVNRKRIEALRLQLQKAHVID
;
A
#
# COMPACT_ATOMS: atom_id res chain seq x y z
N MET A 1 -18.10 -59.09 -22.80
CA MET A 1 -18.89 -57.89 -22.42
C MET A 1 -18.28 -57.28 -21.12
N THR A 2 -17.00 -57.02 -21.03
CA THR A 2 -16.31 -56.60 -19.79
C THR A 2 -15.05 -55.77 -20.09
N PHE A 3 -15.03 -54.93 -21.12
CA PHE A 3 -13.84 -54.11 -21.43
C PHE A 3 -14.12 -52.62 -21.66
N LYS A 4 -15.34 -52.14 -21.35
CA LYS A 4 -15.73 -50.76 -21.54
C LYS A 4 -15.90 -49.91 -20.27
N ILE A 5 -15.69 -50.45 -19.08
CA ILE A 5 -15.90 -49.72 -17.82
C ILE A 5 -14.59 -49.21 -17.20
N LEU A 6 -13.44 -49.69 -17.67
CA LEU A 6 -12.14 -49.27 -17.09
C LEU A 6 -11.57 -47.97 -17.68
N PHE A 7 -12.16 -47.40 -18.72
CA PHE A 7 -11.65 -46.18 -19.37
C PHE A 7 -12.32 -44.87 -18.87
N TYR A 8 -13.39 -44.99 -18.09
CA TYR A 8 -14.10 -43.80 -17.57
C TYR A 8 -13.62 -43.32 -16.19
N ILE A 9 -12.85 -44.11 -15.46
CA ILE A 9 -12.37 -43.77 -14.11
C ILE A 9 -11.03 -43.03 -14.16
N LEU A 10 -10.30 -43.09 -15.28
CA LEU A 10 -9.00 -42.43 -15.39
C LEU A 10 -9.05 -40.97 -15.90
N PHE A 11 -10.25 -40.44 -16.25
CA PHE A 11 -10.40 -39.09 -16.78
C PHE A 11 -10.94 -38.08 -15.78
N MET A 12 -11.28 -38.51 -14.55
CA MET A 12 -11.77 -37.59 -13.50
C MET A 12 -10.73 -37.20 -12.42
N ALA A 13 -9.48 -37.56 -12.59
CA ALA A 13 -8.44 -37.30 -11.57
C ALA A 13 -7.43 -36.20 -11.97
N LEU A 14 -7.72 -35.36 -12.96
CA LEU A 14 -6.77 -34.37 -13.46
C LEU A 14 -7.29 -32.94 -13.53
N ASN A 15 -8.26 -32.58 -12.66
CA ASN A 15 -8.75 -31.20 -12.60
C ASN A 15 -8.79 -30.62 -11.19
N THR A 16 -7.90 -31.05 -10.30
CA THR A 16 -7.72 -30.41 -8.98
C THR A 16 -6.28 -29.92 -8.79
N ALA A 17 -5.76 -29.19 -9.77
CA ALA A 17 -4.50 -28.49 -9.58
C ALA A 17 -4.55 -27.21 -10.40
N ASN A 18 -4.92 -26.16 -9.79
CA ASN A 18 -4.43 -24.79 -9.96
C ASN A 18 -5.54 -23.76 -9.68
N GLN A 19 -6.09 -23.79 -8.49
CA GLN A 19 -6.42 -22.55 -7.81
C GLN A 19 -5.20 -22.22 -6.94
N ALA A 20 -4.10 -21.86 -7.56
CA ALA A 20 -3.09 -21.04 -6.91
C ALA A 20 -3.83 -19.76 -6.51
N ASN A 21 -4.08 -19.63 -5.20
CA ASN A 21 -4.50 -18.39 -4.58
C ASN A 21 -3.60 -17.28 -5.12
N SER A 22 -4.13 -16.49 -6.04
CA SER A 22 -3.67 -15.15 -6.28
C SER A 22 -4.25 -14.26 -5.14
N GLU A 23 -4.00 -14.61 -3.90
CA GLU A 23 -3.82 -13.63 -2.87
C GLU A 23 -2.52 -12.92 -3.22
N SER A 24 -2.61 -11.94 -4.08
CA SER A 24 -1.61 -10.89 -4.18
C SER A 24 -1.47 -10.36 -2.76
N GLN A 25 -0.45 -10.85 -2.07
CA GLN A 25 -0.10 -10.36 -0.75
C GLN A 25 0.14 -8.87 -0.92
N LYS A 26 -0.81 -8.06 -0.48
CA LYS A 26 -0.74 -6.60 -0.54
C LYS A 26 0.34 -6.14 0.43
N ALA A 27 1.59 -6.21 0.00
CA ALA A 27 2.76 -5.89 0.80
C ALA A 27 3.43 -4.62 0.27
N LEU A 28 3.65 -3.68 1.18
CA LEU A 28 4.51 -2.53 0.94
C LEU A 28 5.97 -2.97 0.83
N PRO A 29 6.80 -2.29 0.02
CA PRO A 29 8.25 -2.52 0.05
C PRO A 29 8.79 -2.36 1.47
N PRO A 30 9.74 -3.19 1.92
CA PRO A 30 10.31 -3.06 3.26
C PRO A 30 11.14 -1.76 3.39
N CYS A 31 11.26 -1.25 4.61
CA CYS A 31 12.22 -0.21 4.93
C CYS A 31 13.64 -0.81 4.97
N ARG A 32 14.64 -0.07 4.44
CA ARG A 32 16.05 -0.39 4.67
C ARG A 32 16.41 -0.10 6.13
N ASP A 33 17.54 -0.59 6.58
CA ASP A 33 18.05 -0.27 7.93
C ASP A 33 18.64 1.14 7.98
N SER A 34 17.81 2.15 7.73
CA SER A 34 18.14 3.57 7.81
C SER A 34 16.91 4.33 8.30
N PRO A 35 17.06 5.44 9.06
CA PRO A 35 15.93 6.12 9.71
C PRO A 35 15.04 6.94 8.76
N ASN A 36 15.32 6.97 7.46
CA ASN A 36 14.61 7.76 6.46
C ASN A 36 13.46 7.01 5.78
N CYS A 37 12.81 6.13 6.49
CA CYS A 37 11.65 5.36 6.03
C CYS A 37 10.67 5.12 7.17
N VAL A 38 9.39 5.21 6.87
CA VAL A 38 8.30 4.75 7.73
C VAL A 38 7.34 3.87 6.95
N SER A 39 6.78 2.86 7.59
CA SER A 39 5.82 1.93 7.00
C SER A 39 4.84 1.40 8.04
N SER A 40 3.57 1.35 7.67
CA SER A 40 2.55 0.74 8.55
C SER A 40 2.62 -0.79 8.60
N GLN A 41 3.46 -1.41 7.78
CA GLN A 41 3.75 -2.84 7.81
C GLN A 41 5.13 -3.17 8.39
N ALA A 42 5.87 -2.17 8.90
CA ALA A 42 7.14 -2.40 9.57
C ALA A 42 6.95 -3.14 10.91
N GLN A 43 7.87 -4.05 11.22
CA GLN A 43 7.82 -4.85 12.45
C GLN A 43 8.62 -4.20 13.60
N ASP A 44 9.49 -3.28 13.29
CA ASP A 44 10.32 -2.57 14.27
C ASP A 44 9.78 -1.17 14.57
N ALA A 45 9.92 -0.73 15.83
CA ALA A 45 9.37 0.55 16.30
C ALA A 45 9.98 1.79 15.61
N LYS A 46 11.20 1.69 15.09
CA LYS A 46 11.91 2.78 14.42
C LYS A 46 11.21 3.17 13.11
N HIS A 47 10.74 2.18 12.35
CA HIS A 47 10.09 2.38 11.05
C HIS A 47 8.57 2.32 11.13
N TYR A 48 8.00 1.81 12.21
CA TYR A 48 6.55 1.67 12.32
C TYR A 48 5.83 3.01 12.38
N ILE A 49 4.73 3.09 11.66
CA ILE A 49 3.73 4.16 11.72
C ILE A 49 2.35 3.53 11.63
N GLU A 50 1.37 4.07 12.35
CA GLU A 50 0.00 3.55 12.30
C GLU A 50 -0.58 3.63 10.88
N PRO A 51 -1.28 2.59 10.41
CA PRO A 51 -2.06 2.68 9.18
C PRO A 51 -3.24 3.65 9.35
N TYR A 52 -3.91 3.98 8.27
CA TYR A 52 -5.14 4.76 8.33
C TYR A 52 -6.33 3.80 8.46
N LYS A 53 -7.05 3.89 9.57
CA LYS A 53 -8.30 3.18 9.79
C LYS A 53 -9.42 3.92 9.08
N ILE A 54 -10.08 3.26 8.10
CA ILE A 54 -11.13 3.88 7.32
C ILE A 54 -12.39 4.01 8.17
N ASN A 55 -12.98 5.20 8.13
CA ASN A 55 -14.28 5.50 8.69
C ASN A 55 -15.29 5.61 7.53
N GLY A 56 -16.16 4.63 7.40
CA GLY A 56 -17.16 4.60 6.33
C GLY A 56 -16.70 3.87 5.07
N SER A 57 -16.84 4.50 3.90
CA SER A 57 -16.60 3.88 2.60
C SER A 57 -15.11 3.84 2.24
N PRO A 58 -14.55 2.63 1.90
CA PRO A 58 -13.19 2.53 1.38
C PRO A 58 -12.98 3.35 0.10
N GLU A 59 -13.98 3.43 -0.77
CA GLU A 59 -13.91 4.19 -2.01
C GLU A 59 -13.81 5.70 -1.75
N GLU A 60 -14.57 6.21 -0.78
CA GLU A 60 -14.50 7.63 -0.39
C GLU A 60 -13.15 7.96 0.21
N ALA A 61 -12.64 7.14 1.14
CA ALA A 61 -11.33 7.32 1.75
C ALA A 61 -10.21 7.28 0.70
N TRP A 62 -10.28 6.35 -0.26
CA TRP A 62 -9.32 6.24 -1.35
C TRP A 62 -9.33 7.46 -2.27
N ASN A 63 -10.49 7.93 -2.64
CA ASN A 63 -10.64 9.12 -3.48
C ASN A 63 -10.18 10.39 -2.77
N GLU A 64 -10.47 10.53 -1.47
CA GLU A 64 -10.00 11.67 -0.69
C GLU A 64 -8.46 11.65 -0.52
N LEU A 65 -7.86 10.47 -0.30
CA LEU A 65 -6.40 10.33 -0.27
C LEU A 65 -5.76 10.81 -1.57
N LYS A 66 -6.29 10.39 -2.73
CA LYS A 66 -5.79 10.84 -4.03
C LYS A 66 -5.92 12.34 -4.20
N LYS A 67 -7.04 12.91 -3.81
CA LYS A 67 -7.29 14.35 -3.86
C LYS A 67 -6.28 15.11 -2.98
N VAL A 68 -6.06 14.65 -1.75
CA VAL A 68 -5.09 15.26 -0.83
C VAL A 68 -3.67 15.19 -1.41
N LEU A 69 -3.24 14.05 -1.96
CA LEU A 69 -1.93 13.91 -2.60
C LEU A 69 -1.78 14.85 -3.80
N ASN A 70 -2.79 14.91 -4.67
CA ASN A 70 -2.78 15.78 -5.85
C ASN A 70 -2.83 17.28 -5.51
N SER A 71 -3.27 17.65 -4.32
CA SER A 71 -3.27 19.04 -3.87
C SER A 71 -1.90 19.53 -3.42
N GLN A 72 -0.94 18.63 -3.21
CA GLN A 72 0.41 18.97 -2.76
C GLN A 72 1.29 19.34 -3.95
N SER A 73 1.85 20.56 -3.99
CA SER A 73 2.59 21.10 -5.14
C SER A 73 3.85 20.30 -5.53
N ARG A 74 4.39 19.48 -4.65
CA ARG A 74 5.60 18.69 -4.87
C ARG A 74 5.39 17.19 -4.74
N ILE A 75 4.13 16.74 -4.82
CA ILE A 75 3.78 15.33 -4.87
C ILE A 75 3.14 15.05 -6.22
N VAL A 76 3.59 13.98 -6.87
CA VAL A 76 3.06 13.51 -8.14
C VAL A 76 2.71 12.03 -8.01
N ILE A 77 1.46 11.67 -8.28
CA ILE A 77 1.06 10.27 -8.41
C ILE A 77 1.61 9.75 -9.73
N THR A 78 2.49 8.75 -9.66
CA THR A 78 3.18 8.20 -10.84
C THR A 78 2.58 6.88 -11.30
N HIS A 79 1.89 6.17 -10.41
CA HIS A 79 1.23 4.92 -10.73
C HIS A 79 0.04 4.71 -9.80
N GLU A 80 -1.09 4.21 -10.34
CA GLU A 80 -2.23 3.77 -9.54
C GLU A 80 -2.94 2.58 -10.16
N THR A 81 -3.52 1.77 -9.30
CA THR A 81 -4.47 0.70 -9.64
C THR A 81 -5.74 0.91 -8.80
N ALA A 82 -6.66 -0.06 -8.82
CA ALA A 82 -7.88 0.00 -8.00
C ALA A 82 -7.60 0.07 -6.48
N ASP A 83 -6.47 -0.46 -6.02
CA ASP A 83 -6.14 -0.63 -4.60
C ASP A 83 -4.68 -0.35 -4.23
N THR A 84 -3.87 0.08 -5.18
CA THR A 84 -2.48 0.49 -4.93
C THR A 84 -2.17 1.83 -5.55
N LEU A 85 -1.26 2.58 -4.93
CA LEU A 85 -0.82 3.87 -5.42
C LEU A 85 0.66 4.07 -5.11
N HIS A 86 1.37 4.62 -6.08
CA HIS A 86 2.72 5.14 -5.90
C HIS A 86 2.76 6.63 -6.25
N ALA A 87 3.36 7.41 -5.37
CA ALA A 87 3.60 8.83 -5.60
C ALA A 87 5.04 9.19 -5.26
N GLU A 88 5.53 10.25 -5.86
CA GLU A 88 6.84 10.82 -5.61
C GLU A 88 6.70 12.19 -4.97
N ALA A 89 7.41 12.42 -3.86
CA ALA A 89 7.52 13.71 -3.21
C ALA A 89 8.93 14.27 -3.42
N THR A 90 9.04 15.47 -3.96
CA THR A 90 10.33 16.11 -4.25
C THR A 90 10.61 17.22 -3.24
N SER A 91 11.80 17.25 -2.63
CA SER A 91 12.21 18.32 -1.73
C SER A 91 12.44 19.62 -2.46
N LEU A 92 12.19 20.75 -1.75
CA LEU A 92 12.21 22.08 -2.38
C LEU A 92 13.61 22.48 -2.86
N VAL A 93 14.63 22.26 -2.03
CA VAL A 93 15.98 22.81 -2.27
C VAL A 93 16.88 21.81 -2.98
N PHE A 94 17.00 20.61 -2.43
CA PHE A 94 17.96 19.60 -2.92
C PHE A 94 17.38 18.69 -4.01
N GLN A 95 16.08 18.81 -4.33
CA GLN A 95 15.39 17.96 -5.31
C GLN A 95 15.49 16.46 -5.00
N PHE A 96 15.65 16.10 -3.71
CA PHE A 96 15.59 14.70 -3.27
C PHE A 96 14.19 14.15 -3.47
N VAL A 97 14.12 12.92 -3.93
CA VAL A 97 12.85 12.23 -4.17
C VAL A 97 12.61 11.20 -3.08
N ASP A 98 11.43 11.28 -2.48
CA ASP A 98 10.91 10.29 -1.56
C ASP A 98 9.77 9.52 -2.24
N ASP A 99 9.74 8.20 -2.05
CA ASP A 99 8.67 7.34 -2.54
C ASP A 99 7.56 7.21 -1.50
N ILE A 100 6.32 7.41 -1.94
CA ILE A 100 5.11 7.16 -1.17
C ILE A 100 4.41 5.96 -1.80
N ASN A 101 4.24 4.89 -1.03
CA ASN A 101 3.50 3.70 -1.45
C ASN A 101 2.27 3.53 -0.57
N VAL A 102 1.15 3.24 -1.18
CA VAL A 102 -0.13 3.10 -0.47
C VAL A 102 -0.87 1.87 -0.98
N ILE A 103 -1.50 1.15 -0.07
CA ILE A 103 -2.35 -0.01 -0.37
C ILE A 103 -3.68 0.15 0.35
N LEU A 104 -4.77 0.03 -0.41
CA LEU A 104 -6.12 -0.09 0.13
C LEU A 104 -6.42 -1.54 0.43
N ASP A 105 -6.60 -1.86 1.71
CA ASP A 105 -7.09 -3.16 2.15
C ASP A 105 -8.56 -3.04 2.55
N LYS A 106 -9.44 -3.46 1.63
CA LYS A 106 -10.90 -3.41 1.84
C LYS A 106 -11.36 -4.46 2.85
N ASP A 107 -10.64 -5.56 2.99
CA ASP A 107 -11.02 -6.66 3.87
C ASP A 107 -10.86 -6.26 5.35
N THR A 108 -9.83 -5.48 5.64
CA THR A 108 -9.57 -4.94 6.99
C THR A 108 -10.01 -3.49 7.17
N ASN A 109 -10.61 -2.88 6.14
CA ASN A 109 -11.02 -1.47 6.12
C ASN A 109 -9.87 -0.53 6.52
N THR A 110 -8.71 -0.73 5.90
CA THR A 110 -7.46 -0.08 6.27
C THR A 110 -6.70 0.41 5.03
N ILE A 111 -6.06 1.57 5.14
CA ILE A 111 -5.08 2.03 4.15
C ILE A 111 -3.70 1.88 4.78
N HIS A 112 -2.88 1.02 4.18
CA HIS A 112 -1.48 0.86 4.54
C HIS A 112 -0.62 1.89 3.80
N VAL A 113 0.36 2.45 4.48
CA VAL A 113 1.18 3.55 3.97
C VAL A 113 2.65 3.31 4.23
N ARG A 114 3.47 3.77 3.30
CA ARG A 114 4.92 3.83 3.42
C ARG A 114 5.43 5.12 2.80
N SER A 115 6.41 5.76 3.43
CA SER A 115 7.14 6.88 2.85
C SER A 115 8.63 6.73 3.13
N ALA A 116 9.46 6.80 2.09
CA ALA A 116 10.89 6.53 2.21
C ALA A 116 11.71 7.38 1.24
N SER A 117 12.83 7.87 1.71
CA SER A 117 13.81 8.58 0.88
C SER A 117 14.58 7.61 0.00
N ARG A 118 14.78 7.96 -1.27
CA ARG A 118 15.61 7.18 -2.21
C ARG A 118 17.09 7.25 -1.86
N THR A 119 17.54 8.35 -1.28
CA THR A 119 18.95 8.65 -1.01
C THR A 119 19.15 9.12 0.42
N GLY A 120 20.40 9.11 0.87
CA GLY A 120 20.77 9.55 2.19
C GLY A 120 20.49 8.53 3.29
N HIS A 121 20.91 8.88 4.52
CA HIS A 121 20.72 8.07 5.72
C HIS A 121 19.63 8.62 6.62
N SER A 122 19.65 9.92 6.91
CA SER A 122 18.66 10.60 7.74
C SER A 122 17.83 11.58 6.90
N ASP A 123 16.52 11.63 7.20
CA ASP A 123 15.57 12.57 6.59
C ASP A 123 15.07 13.62 7.60
N PHE A 124 15.62 13.66 8.80
CA PHE A 124 15.16 14.51 9.91
C PHE A 124 13.66 14.33 10.22
N GLY A 125 13.12 13.14 9.99
CA GLY A 125 11.72 12.81 10.24
C GLY A 125 10.75 13.32 9.18
N VAL A 126 11.21 13.73 8.01
CA VAL A 126 10.36 14.29 6.93
C VAL A 126 9.32 13.27 6.45
N ASN A 127 9.72 11.99 6.27
CA ASN A 127 8.81 10.95 5.82
C ASN A 127 7.68 10.71 6.85
N ARG A 128 8.01 10.62 8.13
CA ARG A 128 7.01 10.47 9.21
C ARG A 128 6.07 11.68 9.28
N LYS A 129 6.62 12.89 9.24
CA LYS A 129 5.82 14.12 9.25
C LYS A 129 4.86 14.19 8.07
N ARG A 130 5.29 13.73 6.89
CA ARG A 130 4.44 13.67 5.69
C ARG A 130 3.25 12.76 5.90
N ILE A 131 3.46 11.54 6.39
CA ILE A 131 2.37 10.58 6.62
C ILE A 131 1.40 11.09 7.70
N GLU A 132 1.90 11.73 8.76
CA GLU A 132 1.04 12.32 9.78
C GLU A 132 0.28 13.55 9.28
N ALA A 133 0.88 14.36 8.41
CA ALA A 133 0.18 15.49 7.79
C ALA A 133 -0.96 15.02 6.86
N LEU A 134 -0.75 13.93 6.11
CA LEU A 134 -1.81 13.29 5.31
C LEU A 134 -2.92 12.76 6.23
N ARG A 135 -2.57 12.10 7.34
CA ARG A 135 -3.53 11.63 8.35
C ARG A 135 -4.45 12.75 8.81
N LEU A 136 -3.89 13.87 9.22
CA LEU A 136 -4.66 15.02 9.69
C LEU A 136 -5.64 15.55 8.63
N GLN A 137 -5.28 15.55 7.38
CA GLN A 137 -6.17 15.99 6.30
C GLN A 137 -7.31 14.99 6.07
N LEU A 138 -7.03 13.69 6.09
CA LEU A 138 -8.04 12.65 5.94
C LEU A 138 -9.00 12.60 7.15
N GLN A 139 -8.50 12.85 8.36
CA GLN A 139 -9.32 12.98 9.57
C GLN A 139 -10.25 14.21 9.49
N LYS A 140 -9.75 15.35 9.00
CA LYS A 140 -10.58 16.54 8.76
C LYS A 140 -11.68 16.30 7.72
N ALA A 141 -11.44 15.43 6.77
CA ALA A 141 -12.42 14.99 5.79
C ALA A 141 -13.37 13.90 6.34
N HIS A 142 -13.18 13.44 7.58
CA HIS A 142 -13.97 12.39 8.25
C HIS A 142 -13.98 11.04 7.51
N VAL A 143 -12.94 10.73 6.72
CA VAL A 143 -12.84 9.45 5.98
C VAL A 143 -11.96 8.42 6.69
N ILE A 144 -11.23 8.82 7.73
CA ILE A 144 -10.48 7.95 8.63
C ILE A 144 -10.70 8.37 10.10
N ASP A 145 -10.41 7.45 11.04
CA ASP A 145 -10.45 7.67 12.49
C ASP A 145 -9.36 8.63 12.96
#